data_f63ef25ca147a2ebe507b8fb272dfca9
#
_entry.id   f63ef25ca147a2ebe507b8fb272dfca9
#
_cell.length_a   1.000
_cell.length_b   1.000
_cell.length_c   1.000
_cell.angle_alpha   90.00
_cell.angle_beta   90.00
_cell.angle_gamma   90.00
#
_symmetry.space_group_name_H-M   'P 1'
#
loop_
_entity.id
_entity.type
_entity.pdbx_description
1 polymer ?
#
loop_
_entity_poly.entity_id
_entity_poly.type
_entity_poly.pdbx_seq_one_letter_code
_entity_poly.pdbx_strand_id
1 'polypeptide(L)'
;MNGRRMLATAGRVLAQLRHDPRSIALMLVAPSLLVGLFAWLFSDQEGVFDRFGGAILALFPFIVMFLITSITTLRERRSGTLERLMTTPLEKVDFILGYALAFGVMALLQAVITVSFAVGVCGLDVEGPLWQLGLVAIVDALLGTALGLLASAFAQTEFQAVQFMPLLVFPQIILGGLFMPRDQMPDVLYAISDWLPLSYAIDTINAVTAGDEGRDVFGPLLIVVAFAVGALVLASLTLRRRTR
;
A
#
# COMPACT_ATOMS: atom_id res chain seq x y z
N MET A 1 17.96 -16.52 -7.56
CA MET A 1 17.65 -15.56 -6.49
C MET A 1 18.86 -15.39 -5.58
N ASN A 2 19.42 -14.20 -5.44
CA ASN A 2 20.62 -13.95 -4.64
C ASN A 2 20.37 -12.82 -3.64
N GLY A 3 20.32 -13.14 -2.34
CA GLY A 3 19.99 -12.17 -1.27
C GLY A 3 20.93 -10.96 -1.22
N ARG A 4 22.22 -11.13 -1.55
CA ARG A 4 23.15 -9.98 -1.61
C ARG A 4 22.79 -8.99 -2.70
N ARG A 5 22.35 -9.46 -3.87
CA ARG A 5 21.92 -8.60 -4.99
C ARG A 5 20.63 -7.87 -4.66
N MET A 6 19.68 -8.56 -4.04
CA MET A 6 18.44 -8.00 -3.56
C MET A 6 18.69 -6.88 -2.53
N LEU A 7 19.51 -7.14 -1.51
CA LEU A 7 19.88 -6.14 -0.50
C LEU A 7 20.66 -4.96 -1.07
N ALA A 8 21.57 -5.20 -2.03
CA ALA A 8 22.28 -4.14 -2.73
C ALA A 8 21.32 -3.25 -3.54
N THR A 9 20.33 -3.85 -4.21
CA THR A 9 19.26 -3.11 -4.90
C THR A 9 18.44 -2.29 -3.93
N ALA A 10 18.01 -2.89 -2.81
CA ALA A 10 17.26 -2.19 -1.77
C ALA A 10 18.03 -1.00 -1.19
N GLY A 11 19.31 -1.22 -0.85
CA GLY A 11 20.19 -0.14 -0.34
C GLY A 11 20.36 1.00 -1.34
N ARG A 12 20.49 0.68 -2.64
CA ARG A 12 20.56 1.68 -3.69
C ARG A 12 19.27 2.52 -3.79
N VAL A 13 18.11 1.86 -3.77
CA VAL A 13 16.80 2.54 -3.84
C VAL A 13 16.59 3.41 -2.61
N LEU A 14 16.90 2.93 -1.41
CA LEU A 14 16.85 3.73 -0.18
C LEU A 14 17.80 4.93 -0.22
N ALA A 15 19.00 4.75 -0.77
CA ALA A 15 19.94 5.86 -0.95
C ALA A 15 19.41 6.91 -1.95
N GLN A 16 18.76 6.48 -3.04
CA GLN A 16 18.10 7.39 -3.98
C GLN A 16 16.94 8.15 -3.33
N LEU A 17 16.08 7.46 -2.59
CA LEU A 17 14.97 8.09 -1.85
C LEU A 17 15.51 9.12 -0.85
N ARG A 18 16.60 8.81 -0.15
CA ARG A 18 17.22 9.76 0.79
C ARG A 18 17.63 11.09 0.14
N HIS A 19 17.95 11.08 -1.16
CA HIS A 19 18.29 12.30 -1.91
C HIS A 19 17.04 12.98 -2.51
N ASP A 20 15.85 12.41 -2.33
CA ASP A 20 14.57 13.01 -2.72
C ASP A 20 13.69 13.26 -1.48
N PRO A 21 13.98 14.32 -0.70
CA PRO A 21 13.26 14.61 0.53
C PRO A 21 11.78 14.94 0.28
N ARG A 22 11.42 15.37 -0.92
CA ARG A 22 10.02 15.66 -1.29
C ARG A 22 9.19 14.38 -1.34
N SER A 23 9.70 13.35 -2.01
CA SER A 23 9.01 12.05 -2.07
C SER A 23 8.92 11.41 -0.69
N ILE A 24 9.97 11.49 0.14
CA ILE A 24 9.92 11.00 1.53
C ILE A 24 8.85 11.76 2.34
N ALA A 25 8.84 13.09 2.25
CA ALA A 25 7.85 13.89 2.97
C ALA A 25 6.42 13.53 2.55
N LEU A 26 6.17 13.38 1.25
CA LEU A 26 4.87 12.93 0.74
C LEU A 26 4.50 11.54 1.25
N MET A 27 5.45 10.58 1.25
CA MET A 27 5.18 9.24 1.76
C MET A 27 4.79 9.22 3.23
N LEU A 28 5.49 9.99 4.06
CA LEU A 28 5.35 9.92 5.52
C LEU A 28 4.29 10.87 6.06
N VAL A 29 4.17 12.07 5.47
CA VAL A 29 3.30 13.12 6.01
C VAL A 29 1.91 13.10 5.39
N ALA A 30 1.80 12.81 4.07
CA ALA A 30 0.50 12.93 3.39
C ALA A 30 -0.59 12.03 3.99
N PRO A 31 -0.36 10.73 4.30
CA PRO A 31 -1.40 9.92 4.92
C PRO A 31 -1.84 10.44 6.28
N SER A 32 -0.87 10.82 7.13
CA SER A 32 -1.18 11.38 8.46
C SER A 32 -1.96 12.70 8.36
N LEU A 33 -1.59 13.57 7.41
CA LEU A 33 -2.28 14.82 7.17
C LEU A 33 -3.73 14.57 6.70
N LEU A 34 -3.95 13.60 5.81
CA LEU A 34 -5.29 13.26 5.33
C LEU A 34 -6.14 12.64 6.44
N VAL A 35 -5.58 11.76 7.27
CA VAL A 35 -6.26 11.23 8.46
C VAL A 35 -6.62 12.37 9.43
N GLY A 36 -5.68 13.29 9.68
CA GLY A 36 -5.90 14.44 10.55
C GLY A 36 -6.97 15.41 10.03
N LEU A 37 -6.99 15.67 8.72
CA LEU A 37 -8.02 16.48 8.07
C LEU A 37 -9.40 15.82 8.22
N PHE A 38 -9.46 14.50 8.07
CA PHE A 38 -10.71 13.77 8.24
C PHE A 38 -11.18 13.82 9.71
N ALA A 39 -10.29 13.57 10.66
CA ALA A 39 -10.58 13.66 12.08
C ALA A 39 -11.08 15.07 12.46
N TRP A 40 -10.44 16.11 11.92
CA TRP A 40 -10.84 17.50 12.15
C TRP A 40 -12.20 17.83 11.50
N LEU A 41 -12.47 17.34 10.29
CA LEU A 41 -13.74 17.55 9.60
C LEU A 41 -14.93 17.01 10.43
N PHE A 42 -14.74 15.93 11.15
CA PHE A 42 -15.77 15.28 11.95
C PHE A 42 -15.61 15.49 13.46
N SER A 43 -14.77 16.47 13.88
CA SER A 43 -14.51 16.74 15.30
C SER A 43 -15.76 17.06 16.13
N ASP A 44 -16.79 17.65 15.50
CA ASP A 44 -18.05 17.99 16.14
C ASP A 44 -19.11 16.86 16.04
N GLN A 45 -18.77 15.72 15.46
CA GLN A 45 -19.67 14.58 15.25
C GLN A 45 -19.14 13.35 15.98
N GLU A 46 -19.64 13.12 17.18
CA GLU A 46 -19.22 11.98 18.02
C GLU A 46 -19.34 10.63 17.29
N GLY A 47 -18.30 9.80 17.35
CA GLY A 47 -18.26 8.46 16.81
C GLY A 47 -18.14 8.35 15.28
N VAL A 48 -18.19 9.45 14.52
CA VAL A 48 -18.03 9.39 13.06
C VAL A 48 -16.59 9.07 12.68
N PHE A 49 -15.63 9.69 13.38
CA PHE A 49 -14.22 9.37 13.12
C PHE A 49 -13.88 7.93 13.49
N ASP A 50 -14.40 7.39 14.59
CA ASP A 50 -14.15 6.01 15.00
C ASP A 50 -14.73 5.01 14.00
N ARG A 51 -15.91 5.32 13.47
CA ARG A 51 -16.56 4.50 12.44
C ARG A 51 -15.79 4.40 11.11
N PHE A 52 -15.22 5.50 10.65
CA PHE A 52 -14.55 5.56 9.35
C PHE A 52 -13.03 5.55 9.44
N GLY A 53 -12.48 5.86 10.61
CA GLY A 53 -11.05 6.06 10.82
C GLY A 53 -10.22 4.84 10.49
N GLY A 54 -10.70 3.63 10.83
CA GLY A 54 -10.05 2.38 10.44
C GLY A 54 -9.93 2.23 8.93
N ALA A 55 -11.03 2.40 8.20
CA ALA A 55 -11.04 2.30 6.74
C ALA A 55 -10.17 3.38 6.07
N ILE A 56 -10.15 4.59 6.63
CA ILE A 56 -9.31 5.69 6.15
C ILE A 56 -7.83 5.44 6.44
N LEU A 57 -7.55 4.82 7.60
CA LEU A 57 -6.20 4.41 7.97
C LEU A 57 -5.65 3.31 7.04
N ALA A 58 -6.51 2.45 6.47
CA ALA A 58 -6.13 1.56 5.38
C ALA A 58 -5.91 2.35 4.08
N LEU A 59 -6.89 3.15 3.67
CA LEU A 59 -6.97 3.74 2.35
C LEU A 59 -5.80 4.68 2.02
N PHE A 60 -5.47 5.63 2.90
CA PHE A 60 -4.49 6.67 2.58
C PHE A 60 -3.05 6.17 2.50
N PRO A 61 -2.55 5.34 3.42
CA PRO A 61 -1.23 4.71 3.26
C PRO A 61 -1.13 3.88 1.98
N PHE A 62 -2.12 3.08 1.68
CA PHE A 62 -2.20 2.29 0.46
C PHE A 62 -2.08 3.15 -0.81
N ILE A 63 -2.90 4.21 -0.93
CA ILE A 63 -2.89 5.12 -2.09
C ILE A 63 -1.52 5.76 -2.27
N VAL A 64 -0.95 6.30 -1.20
CA VAL A 64 0.33 7.02 -1.27
C VAL A 64 1.45 6.07 -1.68
N MET A 65 1.51 4.87 -1.09
CA MET A 65 2.52 3.88 -1.45
C MET A 65 2.34 3.38 -2.88
N PHE A 66 1.11 3.14 -3.33
CA PHE A 66 0.81 2.79 -4.71
C PHE A 66 1.33 3.84 -5.70
N LEU A 67 0.98 5.11 -5.49
CA LEU A 67 1.36 6.20 -6.39
C LEU A 67 2.87 6.41 -6.46
N ILE A 68 3.51 6.55 -5.30
CA ILE A 68 4.94 6.86 -5.26
C ILE A 68 5.77 5.70 -5.81
N THR A 69 5.43 4.46 -5.44
CA THR A 69 6.12 3.28 -5.96
C THR A 69 5.95 3.15 -7.47
N SER A 70 4.73 3.37 -7.97
CA SER A 70 4.44 3.29 -9.40
C SER A 70 5.24 4.32 -10.20
N ILE A 71 5.24 5.58 -9.77
CA ILE A 71 5.94 6.69 -10.44
C ILE A 71 7.46 6.51 -10.36
N THR A 72 7.99 6.23 -9.17
CA THR A 72 9.44 6.10 -8.97
C THR A 72 10.01 4.95 -9.77
N THR A 73 9.35 3.80 -9.77
CA THR A 73 9.79 2.64 -10.54
C THR A 73 9.70 2.88 -12.05
N LEU A 74 8.64 3.56 -12.51
CA LEU A 74 8.51 3.93 -13.91
C LEU A 74 9.61 4.90 -14.35
N ARG A 75 9.94 5.92 -13.56
CA ARG A 75 11.04 6.85 -13.84
C ARG A 75 12.36 6.11 -14.06
N GLU A 76 12.65 5.15 -13.20
CA GLU A 76 13.87 4.38 -13.29
C GLU A 76 13.91 3.48 -14.53
N ARG A 77 12.77 2.89 -14.90
CA ARG A 77 12.62 2.13 -16.15
C ARG A 77 12.85 3.00 -17.40
N ARG A 78 12.40 4.26 -17.34
CA ARG A 78 12.52 5.19 -18.49
C ARG A 78 13.90 5.85 -18.60
N SER A 79 14.59 6.04 -17.49
CA SER A 79 15.94 6.63 -17.47
C SER A 79 17.03 5.70 -18.03
N GLY A 80 16.68 4.48 -18.43
CA GLY A 80 17.64 3.46 -18.88
C GLY A 80 18.46 2.83 -17.74
N THR A 81 18.20 3.22 -16.49
CA THR A 81 18.87 2.64 -15.32
C THR A 81 18.56 1.16 -15.19
N LEU A 82 17.31 0.76 -15.45
CA LEU A 82 16.91 -0.65 -15.47
C LEU A 82 17.70 -1.44 -16.52
N GLU A 83 17.87 -0.89 -17.73
CA GLU A 83 18.61 -1.56 -18.81
C GLU A 83 20.08 -1.74 -18.42
N ARG A 84 20.71 -0.73 -17.81
CA ARG A 84 22.09 -0.82 -17.28
C ARG A 84 22.19 -1.85 -16.15
N LEU A 85 21.20 -1.93 -15.26
CA LEU A 85 21.17 -2.93 -14.20
C LEU A 85 21.01 -4.35 -14.76
N MET A 86 20.23 -4.51 -15.83
CA MET A 86 20.04 -5.82 -16.49
C MET A 86 21.25 -6.28 -17.31
N THR A 87 22.26 -5.43 -17.57
CA THR A 87 23.57 -5.86 -18.10
C THR A 87 24.45 -6.48 -17.01
N THR A 88 24.12 -6.26 -15.72
CA THR A 88 24.75 -6.95 -14.61
C THR A 88 24.10 -8.32 -14.39
N PRO A 89 24.69 -9.24 -13.64
CA PRO A 89 24.09 -10.54 -13.36
C PRO A 89 22.87 -10.47 -12.40
N LEU A 90 22.07 -9.39 -12.49
CA LEU A 90 20.86 -9.16 -11.69
C LEU A 90 19.66 -9.87 -12.35
N GLU A 91 18.97 -10.72 -11.60
CA GLU A 91 17.73 -11.35 -12.03
C GLU A 91 16.54 -10.40 -11.83
N LYS A 92 15.49 -10.54 -12.63
CA LYS A 92 14.27 -9.72 -12.52
C LYS A 92 13.62 -9.80 -11.13
N VAL A 93 13.66 -11.00 -10.54
CA VAL A 93 13.13 -11.25 -9.20
C VAL A 93 13.95 -10.49 -8.16
N ASP A 94 15.30 -10.51 -8.26
CA ASP A 94 16.18 -9.78 -7.33
C ASP A 94 15.94 -8.27 -7.42
N PHE A 95 15.62 -7.75 -8.60
CA PHE A 95 15.25 -6.35 -8.81
C PHE A 95 13.92 -6.02 -8.12
N ILE A 96 12.83 -6.73 -8.44
CA ILE A 96 11.50 -6.47 -7.87
C ILE A 96 11.52 -6.63 -6.35
N LEU A 97 12.13 -7.69 -5.82
CA LEU A 97 12.23 -7.88 -4.38
C LEU A 97 13.11 -6.84 -3.70
N GLY A 98 14.16 -6.35 -4.37
CA GLY A 98 14.97 -5.25 -3.86
C GLY A 98 14.17 -3.94 -3.74
N TYR A 99 13.32 -3.65 -4.73
CA TYR A 99 12.39 -2.52 -4.69
C TYR A 99 11.32 -2.72 -3.61
N ALA A 100 10.70 -3.91 -3.57
CA ALA A 100 9.71 -4.23 -2.54
C ALA A 100 10.29 -4.10 -1.12
N LEU A 101 11.55 -4.48 -0.89
CA LEU A 101 12.22 -4.30 0.38
C LEU A 101 12.46 -2.81 0.71
N ALA A 102 12.96 -2.04 -0.25
CA ALA A 102 13.22 -0.62 -0.04
C ALA A 102 11.93 0.15 0.29
N PHE A 103 10.90 -0.05 -0.51
CA PHE A 103 9.60 0.54 -0.26
C PHE A 103 8.90 -0.08 0.96
N GLY A 104 9.19 -1.35 1.29
CA GLY A 104 8.72 -2.00 2.51
C GLY A 104 9.25 -1.32 3.78
N VAL A 105 10.51 -0.87 3.78
CA VAL A 105 11.05 -0.04 4.88
C VAL A 105 10.29 1.28 4.98
N MET A 106 9.99 1.91 3.85
CA MET A 106 9.20 3.15 3.84
C MET A 106 7.76 2.91 4.28
N ALA A 107 7.14 1.80 3.88
CA ALA A 107 5.81 1.38 4.31
C ALA A 107 5.74 1.16 5.82
N LEU A 108 6.77 0.51 6.39
CA LEU A 108 6.90 0.35 7.84
C LEU A 108 6.94 1.70 8.57
N LEU A 109 7.81 2.61 8.12
CA LEU A 109 7.93 3.94 8.72
C LEU A 109 6.62 4.73 8.59
N GLN A 110 6.00 4.70 7.41
CA GLN A 110 4.72 5.33 7.15
C GLN A 110 3.62 4.80 8.08
N ALA A 111 3.47 3.46 8.18
CA ALA A 111 2.46 2.83 9.02
C ALA A 111 2.65 3.22 10.49
N VAL A 112 3.88 3.15 11.01
CA VAL A 112 4.18 3.56 12.39
C VAL A 112 3.79 5.02 12.62
N ILE A 113 4.15 5.93 11.72
CA ILE A 113 3.83 7.36 11.85
C ILE A 113 2.32 7.58 11.78
N THR A 114 1.64 6.99 10.78
CA THR A 114 0.22 7.23 10.54
C THR A 114 -0.65 6.63 11.65
N VAL A 115 -0.35 5.40 12.10
CA VAL A 115 -1.07 4.76 13.20
C VAL A 115 -0.86 5.53 14.51
N SER A 116 0.40 5.90 14.83
CA SER A 116 0.68 6.68 16.03
C SER A 116 -0.02 8.04 16.01
N PHE A 117 -0.12 8.67 14.85
CA PHE A 117 -0.83 9.94 14.68
C PHE A 117 -2.35 9.77 14.79
N ALA A 118 -2.92 8.74 14.16
CA ALA A 118 -4.35 8.46 14.21
C ALA A 118 -4.84 8.20 15.65
N VAL A 119 -4.11 7.36 16.38
CA VAL A 119 -4.47 6.99 17.76
C VAL A 119 -4.05 8.08 18.75
N GLY A 120 -2.80 8.57 18.66
CA GLY A 120 -2.23 9.45 19.68
C GLY A 120 -2.63 10.92 19.56
N VAL A 121 -2.92 11.40 18.33
CA VAL A 121 -3.25 12.81 18.06
C VAL A 121 -4.71 13.00 17.66
N CYS A 122 -5.22 12.14 16.76
CA CYS A 122 -6.60 12.24 16.29
C CYS A 122 -7.60 11.55 17.22
N GLY A 123 -7.13 10.73 18.17
CA GLY A 123 -8.00 10.08 19.17
C GLY A 123 -8.82 8.93 18.60
N LEU A 124 -8.33 8.24 17.57
CA LEU A 124 -9.00 7.04 17.04
C LEU A 124 -9.13 5.99 18.17
N ASP A 125 -10.36 5.61 18.46
CA ASP A 125 -10.64 4.58 19.46
C ASP A 125 -10.33 3.19 18.86
N VAL A 126 -9.57 2.40 19.61
CA VAL A 126 -9.12 1.07 19.18
C VAL A 126 -9.21 0.14 20.35
N GLU A 127 -10.20 -0.75 20.33
CA GLU A 127 -10.42 -1.75 21.38
C GLU A 127 -9.38 -2.89 21.32
N GLY A 128 -8.90 -3.19 20.13
CA GLY A 128 -7.92 -4.26 19.91
C GLY A 128 -6.46 -3.86 20.17
N PRO A 129 -5.53 -4.81 20.09
CA PRO A 129 -4.12 -4.56 20.34
C PRO A 129 -3.49 -3.67 19.28
N LEU A 130 -2.85 -2.56 19.66
CA LEU A 130 -2.21 -1.60 18.74
C LEU A 130 -1.15 -2.22 17.83
N TRP A 131 -0.48 -3.29 18.26
CA TRP A 131 0.49 -3.98 17.42
C TRP A 131 -0.18 -4.68 16.21
N GLN A 132 -1.42 -5.18 16.36
CA GLN A 132 -2.19 -5.75 15.25
C GLN A 132 -2.57 -4.65 14.27
N LEU A 133 -3.04 -3.50 14.75
CA LEU A 133 -3.32 -2.34 13.91
C LEU A 133 -2.09 -1.93 13.09
N GLY A 134 -0.93 -1.84 13.75
CA GLY A 134 0.34 -1.56 13.10
C GLY A 134 0.74 -2.61 12.05
N LEU A 135 0.54 -3.89 12.37
CA LEU A 135 0.84 -4.99 11.45
C LEU A 135 -0.05 -4.91 10.19
N VAL A 136 -1.35 -4.68 10.36
CA VAL A 136 -2.29 -4.56 9.23
C VAL A 136 -1.94 -3.35 8.37
N ALA A 137 -1.66 -2.20 8.98
CA ALA A 137 -1.25 -0.99 8.26
C ALA A 137 0.05 -1.19 7.45
N ILE A 138 1.02 -1.95 7.99
CA ILE A 138 2.24 -2.32 7.27
C ILE A 138 1.93 -3.21 6.07
N VAL A 139 1.13 -4.25 6.26
CA VAL A 139 0.77 -5.22 5.20
C VAL A 139 -0.02 -4.54 4.10
N ASP A 140 -0.93 -3.63 4.46
CA ASP A 140 -1.70 -2.86 3.50
C ASP A 140 -0.84 -1.87 2.70
N ALA A 141 0.07 -1.15 3.35
CA ALA A 141 1.03 -0.30 2.66
C ALA A 141 1.98 -1.11 1.73
N LEU A 142 2.33 -2.35 2.11
CA LEU A 142 3.05 -3.29 1.24
C LEU A 142 2.20 -3.75 0.05
N LEU A 143 0.89 -3.95 0.24
CA LEU A 143 -0.03 -4.20 -0.86
C LEU A 143 -0.04 -3.03 -1.86
N GLY A 144 -0.16 -1.80 -1.37
CA GLY A 144 -0.05 -0.58 -2.19
C GLY A 144 1.26 -0.54 -2.98
N THR A 145 2.38 -0.85 -2.31
CA THR A 145 3.70 -0.99 -2.94
C THR A 145 3.70 -2.05 -4.05
N ALA A 146 3.19 -3.24 -3.79
CA ALA A 146 3.18 -4.36 -4.73
C ALA A 146 2.34 -4.04 -5.97
N LEU A 147 1.16 -3.49 -5.78
CA LEU A 147 0.28 -3.04 -6.87
C LEU A 147 0.89 -1.85 -7.63
N GLY A 148 1.57 -0.93 -6.96
CA GLY A 148 2.32 0.16 -7.59
C GLY A 148 3.46 -0.33 -8.48
N LEU A 149 4.24 -1.33 -8.02
CA LEU A 149 5.26 -2.01 -8.83
C LEU A 149 4.64 -2.67 -10.06
N LEU A 150 3.50 -3.37 -9.89
CA LEU A 150 2.77 -4.00 -10.98
C LEU A 150 2.24 -2.96 -11.97
N ALA A 151 1.60 -1.90 -11.52
CA ALA A 151 1.08 -0.82 -12.35
C ALA A 151 2.19 -0.14 -13.17
N SER A 152 3.37 0.07 -12.56
CA SER A 152 4.54 0.62 -13.26
C SER A 152 4.96 -0.21 -14.46
N ALA A 153 4.69 -1.52 -14.47
CA ALA A 153 5.05 -2.41 -15.57
C ALA A 153 4.24 -2.13 -16.84
N PHE A 154 3.02 -1.65 -16.70
CA PHE A 154 2.09 -1.35 -17.79
C PHE A 154 2.12 0.12 -18.22
N ALA A 155 2.49 1.04 -17.31
CA ALA A 155 2.57 2.46 -17.62
C ALA A 155 3.74 2.78 -18.56
N GLN A 156 3.47 3.66 -19.53
CA GLN A 156 4.49 4.21 -20.42
C GLN A 156 4.89 5.65 -20.06
N THR A 157 4.05 6.37 -19.34
CA THR A 157 4.28 7.74 -18.87
C THR A 157 3.90 7.87 -17.42
N GLU A 158 4.46 8.87 -16.71
CA GLU A 158 4.08 9.15 -15.33
C GLU A 158 2.58 9.48 -15.22
N PHE A 159 2.05 10.16 -16.23
CA PHE A 159 0.62 10.45 -16.31
C PHE A 159 -0.24 9.18 -16.37
N GLN A 160 0.17 8.18 -17.16
CA GLN A 160 -0.51 6.87 -17.18
C GLN A 160 -0.40 6.14 -15.84
N ALA A 161 0.77 6.20 -15.17
CA ALA A 161 0.93 5.60 -13.85
C ALA A 161 -0.06 6.20 -12.84
N VAL A 162 -0.26 7.52 -12.89
CA VAL A 162 -1.26 8.21 -12.06
C VAL A 162 -2.70 7.84 -12.46
N GLN A 163 -2.98 7.67 -13.77
CA GLN A 163 -4.32 7.27 -14.23
C GLN A 163 -4.72 5.83 -13.85
N PHE A 164 -3.76 4.96 -13.59
CA PHE A 164 -4.06 3.63 -13.03
C PHE A 164 -4.61 3.70 -11.60
N MET A 165 -4.29 4.75 -10.85
CA MET A 165 -4.81 4.92 -9.49
C MET A 165 -6.35 4.98 -9.48
N PRO A 166 -7.04 5.93 -10.16
CA PRO A 166 -8.51 5.93 -10.15
C PRO A 166 -9.11 4.63 -10.70
N LEU A 167 -8.49 4.04 -11.72
CA LEU A 167 -9.00 2.80 -12.31
C LEU A 167 -8.93 1.60 -11.33
N LEU A 168 -7.84 1.47 -10.60
CA LEU A 168 -7.61 0.34 -9.68
C LEU A 168 -8.12 0.61 -8.26
N VAL A 169 -8.08 1.86 -7.81
CA VAL A 169 -8.36 2.21 -6.41
C VAL A 169 -9.80 2.62 -6.18
N PHE A 170 -10.44 3.38 -7.10
CA PHE A 170 -11.83 3.82 -6.89
C PHE A 170 -12.85 2.68 -6.75
N PRO A 171 -12.80 1.61 -7.56
CA PRO A 171 -13.66 0.45 -7.29
C PRO A 171 -13.44 -0.14 -5.89
N GLN A 172 -12.20 -0.16 -5.42
CA GLN A 172 -11.87 -0.66 -4.09
C GLN A 172 -12.36 0.27 -2.97
N ILE A 173 -12.34 1.59 -3.16
CA ILE A 173 -12.90 2.54 -2.20
C ILE A 173 -14.42 2.35 -2.08
N ILE A 174 -15.11 2.19 -3.21
CA ILE A 174 -16.57 2.09 -3.24
C ILE A 174 -17.03 0.74 -2.67
N LEU A 175 -16.37 -0.34 -3.05
CA LEU A 175 -16.78 -1.71 -2.71
C LEU A 175 -15.97 -2.31 -1.54
N GLY A 176 -15.03 -1.56 -0.98
CA GLY A 176 -14.15 -2.02 0.09
C GLY A 176 -14.75 -1.98 1.50
N GLY A 177 -16.01 -1.57 1.64
CA GLY A 177 -16.64 -1.49 2.96
C GLY A 177 -16.54 -0.13 3.63
N LEU A 178 -15.94 0.90 2.98
CA LEU A 178 -15.82 2.24 3.55
C LEU A 178 -17.18 2.91 3.78
N PHE A 179 -18.05 2.88 2.77
CA PHE A 179 -19.35 3.56 2.81
C PHE A 179 -20.47 2.69 3.38
N MET A 180 -20.41 1.38 3.11
CA MET A 180 -21.38 0.38 3.52
C MET A 180 -20.65 -0.91 3.87
N PRO A 181 -20.91 -1.54 5.02
CA PRO A 181 -20.39 -2.86 5.34
C PRO A 181 -20.64 -3.85 4.20
N ARG A 182 -19.67 -4.70 3.92
CA ARG A 182 -19.72 -5.59 2.73
C ARG A 182 -20.90 -6.56 2.80
N ASP A 183 -21.21 -7.05 3.98
CA ASP A 183 -22.34 -7.96 4.26
C ASP A 183 -23.72 -7.35 3.95
N GLN A 184 -23.80 -6.02 3.83
CA GLN A 184 -25.03 -5.29 3.48
C GLN A 184 -25.11 -4.96 1.99
N MET A 185 -24.09 -5.31 1.21
CA MET A 185 -24.07 -5.07 -0.25
C MET A 185 -24.94 -6.08 -1.00
N PRO A 186 -25.50 -5.70 -2.17
CA PRO A 186 -26.09 -6.67 -3.10
C PRO A 186 -25.11 -7.78 -3.46
N ASP A 187 -25.59 -9.02 -3.61
CA ASP A 187 -24.76 -10.22 -3.82
C ASP A 187 -23.72 -10.07 -4.93
N VAL A 188 -24.08 -9.40 -6.03
CA VAL A 188 -23.16 -9.15 -7.16
C VAL A 188 -22.00 -8.22 -6.75
N LEU A 189 -22.27 -7.16 -6.00
CA LEU A 189 -21.27 -6.21 -5.54
C LEU A 189 -20.38 -6.84 -4.46
N TYR A 190 -20.96 -7.65 -3.57
CA TYR A 190 -20.22 -8.45 -2.60
C TYR A 190 -19.23 -9.39 -3.32
N ALA A 191 -19.71 -10.16 -4.30
CA ALA A 191 -18.86 -11.07 -5.07
C ALA A 191 -17.71 -10.33 -5.82
N ILE A 192 -17.97 -9.12 -6.31
CA ILE A 192 -16.90 -8.28 -6.91
C ILE A 192 -15.92 -7.82 -5.84
N SER A 193 -16.39 -7.43 -4.65
CA SER A 193 -15.53 -6.96 -3.56
C SER A 193 -14.54 -8.03 -3.08
N ASP A 194 -14.87 -9.31 -3.23
CA ASP A 194 -13.99 -10.45 -2.90
C ASP A 194 -12.73 -10.53 -3.78
N TRP A 195 -12.74 -9.90 -4.95
CA TRP A 195 -11.57 -9.78 -5.81
C TRP A 195 -10.74 -8.52 -5.55
N LEU A 196 -11.16 -7.68 -4.63
CA LEU A 196 -10.55 -6.40 -4.32
C LEU A 196 -9.74 -6.50 -3.01
N PRO A 197 -8.41 -6.48 -3.07
CA PRO A 197 -7.59 -6.73 -1.88
C PRO A 197 -7.73 -5.69 -0.76
N LEU A 198 -8.02 -4.42 -1.09
CA LEU A 198 -8.23 -3.36 -0.10
C LEU A 198 -9.48 -3.63 0.77
N SER A 199 -10.47 -4.37 0.24
CA SER A 199 -11.65 -4.77 1.01
C SER A 199 -11.26 -5.59 2.26
N TYR A 200 -10.35 -6.53 2.08
CA TYR A 200 -9.84 -7.35 3.19
C TYR A 200 -8.96 -6.56 4.16
N ALA A 201 -8.21 -5.56 3.67
CA ALA A 201 -7.44 -4.68 4.54
C ALA A 201 -8.37 -3.83 5.42
N ILE A 202 -9.44 -3.28 4.84
CA ILE A 202 -10.45 -2.50 5.58
C ILE A 202 -11.17 -3.40 6.59
N ASP A 203 -11.63 -4.61 6.18
CA ASP A 203 -12.26 -5.56 7.08
C ASP A 203 -11.35 -5.90 8.28
N THR A 204 -10.06 -6.14 7.99
CA THR A 204 -9.08 -6.47 9.04
C THR A 204 -8.86 -5.31 10.02
N ILE A 205 -8.72 -4.07 9.51
CA ILE A 205 -8.54 -2.90 10.37
C ILE A 205 -9.79 -2.66 11.22
N ASN A 206 -10.99 -2.77 10.62
CA ASN A 206 -12.24 -2.63 11.34
C ASN A 206 -12.41 -3.72 12.42
N ALA A 207 -12.03 -4.96 12.14
CA ALA A 207 -12.02 -6.02 13.13
C ALA A 207 -11.08 -5.70 14.32
N VAL A 208 -9.87 -5.20 14.04
CA VAL A 208 -8.93 -4.79 15.10
C VAL A 208 -9.48 -3.61 15.89
N THR A 209 -10.06 -2.60 15.23
CA THR A 209 -10.63 -1.44 15.94
C THR A 209 -11.82 -1.83 16.81
N ALA A 210 -12.61 -2.81 16.38
CA ALA A 210 -13.73 -3.38 17.16
C ALA A 210 -13.30 -4.35 18.26
N GLY A 211 -12.01 -4.65 18.42
CA GLY A 211 -11.51 -5.57 19.43
C GLY A 211 -11.64 -7.05 19.07
N ASP A 212 -11.95 -7.37 17.82
CA ASP A 212 -11.99 -8.76 17.36
C ASP A 212 -10.59 -9.39 17.37
N GLU A 213 -10.53 -10.69 17.54
CA GLU A 213 -9.28 -11.43 17.65
C GLU A 213 -9.24 -12.67 16.74
N GLY A 214 -8.05 -13.23 16.60
CA GLY A 214 -7.87 -14.54 16.02
C GLY A 214 -8.20 -14.59 14.53
N ARG A 215 -9.19 -15.40 14.15
CA ARG A 215 -9.49 -15.71 12.75
C ARG A 215 -10.05 -14.52 11.96
N ASP A 216 -10.77 -13.65 12.63
CA ASP A 216 -11.45 -12.50 12.03
C ASP A 216 -10.43 -11.41 11.62
N VAL A 217 -9.29 -11.34 12.30
CA VAL A 217 -8.16 -10.47 11.95
C VAL A 217 -7.20 -11.17 10.98
N PHE A 218 -6.75 -12.38 11.32
CA PHE A 218 -5.66 -13.03 10.55
C PHE A 218 -6.14 -13.69 9.25
N GLY A 219 -7.41 -14.07 9.16
CA GLY A 219 -7.97 -14.64 7.93
C GLY A 219 -7.92 -13.69 6.74
N PRO A 220 -8.58 -12.51 6.82
CA PRO A 220 -8.52 -11.51 5.75
C PRO A 220 -7.09 -10.97 5.53
N LEU A 221 -6.28 -10.80 6.58
CA LEU A 221 -4.90 -10.37 6.47
C LEU A 221 -4.05 -11.29 5.59
N LEU A 222 -4.23 -12.61 5.71
CA LEU A 222 -3.54 -13.58 4.86
C LEU A 222 -3.94 -13.44 3.38
N ILE A 223 -5.19 -13.06 3.11
CA ILE A 223 -5.66 -12.80 1.75
C ILE A 223 -4.95 -11.55 1.21
N VAL A 224 -4.83 -10.48 1.99
CA VAL A 224 -4.07 -9.26 1.61
C VAL A 224 -2.62 -9.62 1.26
N VAL A 225 -1.96 -10.42 2.10
CA VAL A 225 -0.58 -10.91 1.84
C VAL A 225 -0.52 -11.72 0.54
N ALA A 226 -1.48 -12.61 0.29
CA ALA A 226 -1.54 -13.40 -0.93
C ALA A 226 -1.67 -12.52 -2.18
N PHE A 227 -2.52 -11.49 -2.15
CA PHE A 227 -2.64 -10.50 -3.23
C PHE A 227 -1.33 -9.72 -3.43
N ALA A 228 -0.68 -9.26 -2.36
CA ALA A 228 0.59 -8.54 -2.44
C ALA A 228 1.69 -9.42 -3.08
N VAL A 229 1.82 -10.68 -2.65
CA VAL A 229 2.76 -11.63 -3.23
C VAL A 229 2.42 -11.92 -4.70
N GLY A 230 1.14 -12.14 -5.02
CA GLY A 230 0.66 -12.32 -6.39
C GLY A 230 1.02 -11.13 -7.30
N ALA A 231 0.80 -9.90 -6.82
CA ALA A 231 1.17 -8.68 -7.54
C ALA A 231 2.68 -8.58 -7.78
N LEU A 232 3.53 -8.93 -6.79
CA LEU A 232 4.99 -8.95 -6.95
C LEU A 232 5.45 -10.01 -7.95
N VAL A 233 4.85 -11.19 -7.93
CA VAL A 233 5.12 -12.25 -8.92
C VAL A 233 4.75 -11.77 -10.32
N LEU A 234 3.56 -11.24 -10.52
CA LEU A 234 3.12 -10.69 -11.80
C LEU A 234 4.02 -9.54 -12.25
N ALA A 235 4.40 -8.62 -11.36
CA ALA A 235 5.34 -7.56 -11.66
C ALA A 235 6.69 -8.09 -12.16
N SER A 236 7.20 -9.17 -11.54
CA SER A 236 8.45 -9.80 -11.95
C SER A 236 8.37 -10.47 -13.33
N LEU A 237 7.23 -11.07 -13.66
CA LEU A 237 6.98 -11.72 -14.95
C LEU A 237 6.79 -10.72 -16.09
N THR A 238 6.16 -9.58 -15.80
CA THR A 238 5.87 -8.54 -16.80
C THR A 238 7.08 -7.67 -17.17
N LEU A 239 8.15 -7.69 -16.37
CA LEU A 239 9.41 -7.02 -16.69
C LEU A 239 10.01 -7.61 -17.97
N ARG A 240 9.83 -6.93 -19.11
CA ARG A 240 10.44 -7.31 -20.37
C ARG A 240 11.88 -6.79 -20.46
N ARG A 241 12.84 -7.68 -20.78
CA ARG A 241 14.13 -7.27 -21.31
C ARG A 241 13.85 -6.71 -22.72
N ARG A 242 14.00 -5.40 -22.93
CA ARG A 242 14.08 -4.88 -24.30
C ARG A 242 15.46 -5.28 -24.81
N THR A 243 15.56 -6.40 -25.51
CA THR A 243 16.62 -6.64 -26.46
C THR A 243 16.31 -5.73 -27.67
N ARG A 244 17.16 -4.74 -27.93
CA ARG A 244 17.27 -4.11 -29.24
C ARG A 244 17.90 -5.10 -30.19
#